data_327349ee37d87d80d29704dd7fef028c
#
_entry.id   327349ee37d87d80d29704dd7fef028c
#
_cell.length_a   1.000
_cell.length_b   1.000
_cell.length_c   1.000
_cell.angle_alpha   90.00
_cell.angle_beta   90.00
_cell.angle_gamma   90.00
#
_symmetry.space_group_name_H-M   'P 1'
#
loop_
_entity.id
_entity.type
_entity.pdbx_description
1 polymer ?
#
loop_
_entity_poly.entity_id
_entity_poly.type
_entity_poly.pdbx_seq_one_letter_code
_entity_poly.pdbx_strand_id
1 'polypeptide(L)'
;TGYDLKQLFIGGEGTLGLITGAALKLFPAPRERLTVLAGLPSPDAALGLLARAQGESGGAVTSFELMSRAILALVLKNIPGARDPL
;
A
#
# COMPACT_ATOMS: atom_id res chain seq x y z
N THR A 1 13.50 -24.56 16.90
CA THR A 1 14.69 -23.77 17.27
C THR A 1 15.61 -23.66 16.07
N GLY A 2 15.96 -22.47 15.69
CA GLY A 2 16.82 -22.16 14.55
C GLY A 2 16.23 -21.07 13.68
N TYR A 3 16.93 -20.76 12.60
CA TYR A 3 16.50 -19.76 11.66
C TYR A 3 15.36 -20.27 10.77
N ASP A 4 14.38 -19.43 10.52
CA ASP A 4 13.33 -19.67 9.54
C ASP A 4 13.85 -19.34 8.14
N LEU A 5 14.47 -20.34 7.49
CA LEU A 5 15.20 -20.15 6.23
C LEU A 5 14.31 -19.70 5.07
N LYS A 6 12.98 -19.90 5.12
CA LYS A 6 12.09 -19.38 4.06
C LYS A 6 12.15 -17.85 3.93
N GLN A 7 12.48 -17.14 5.02
CA GLN A 7 12.60 -15.69 5.02
C GLN A 7 13.75 -15.18 4.13
N LEU A 8 14.74 -16.02 3.82
CA LEU A 8 15.81 -15.68 2.89
C LEU A 8 15.28 -15.57 1.45
N PHE A 9 14.30 -16.39 1.10
CA PHE A 9 13.77 -16.46 -0.27
C PHE A 9 12.63 -15.49 -0.50
N ILE A 10 11.88 -15.12 0.55
CA ILE A 10 10.81 -14.13 0.47
C ILE A 10 11.42 -12.75 0.23
N GLY A 11 11.09 -12.12 -0.90
CA GLY A 11 11.67 -10.85 -1.31
C GLY A 11 13.03 -10.96 -2.00
N GLY A 12 13.56 -12.17 -2.21
CA GLY A 12 14.82 -12.40 -2.94
C GLY A 12 14.73 -12.18 -4.46
N GLU A 13 13.54 -11.94 -5.00
CA GLU A 13 13.29 -11.65 -6.44
C GLU A 13 13.95 -12.64 -7.40
N GLY A 14 14.03 -13.93 -7.00
CA GLY A 14 14.62 -14.98 -7.80
C GLY A 14 16.15 -15.04 -7.76
N THR A 15 16.84 -14.18 -7.01
CA THR A 15 18.30 -14.14 -6.95
C THR A 15 18.92 -15.28 -6.15
N LEU A 16 18.18 -15.83 -5.21
CA LEU A 16 18.63 -16.90 -4.31
C LEU A 16 18.07 -18.27 -4.66
N GLY A 17 17.13 -18.35 -5.57
CA GLY A 17 16.49 -19.57 -5.97
C GLY A 17 15.10 -19.35 -6.57
N LEU A 18 14.52 -20.44 -7.09
CA LEU A 18 13.17 -20.46 -7.63
C LEU A 18 12.24 -21.17 -6.66
N ILE A 19 11.17 -20.48 -6.22
CA ILE A 19 10.13 -21.06 -5.38
C ILE A 19 9.18 -21.87 -6.26
N THR A 20 9.16 -23.18 -6.10
CA THR A 20 8.31 -24.10 -6.88
C THR A 20 7.02 -24.50 -6.18
N GLY A 21 6.91 -24.24 -4.88
CA GLY A 21 5.73 -24.53 -4.10
C GLY A 21 5.77 -23.81 -2.76
N ALA A 22 4.61 -23.45 -2.23
CA ALA A 22 4.50 -22.75 -0.94
C ALA A 22 3.22 -23.15 -0.21
N ALA A 23 3.29 -23.25 1.12
CA ALA A 23 2.13 -23.27 1.98
C ALA A 23 1.77 -21.86 2.41
N LEU A 24 0.59 -21.38 2.04
CA LEU A 24 0.14 -20.02 2.31
C LEU A 24 -0.87 -20.02 3.47
N LYS A 25 -0.68 -19.11 4.42
CA LYS A 25 -1.67 -18.83 5.44
C LYS A 25 -2.82 -18.06 4.82
N LEU A 26 -4.03 -18.59 4.93
CA LEU A 26 -5.23 -17.92 4.45
C LEU A 26 -5.89 -17.12 5.56
N PHE A 27 -6.51 -16.03 5.16
CA PHE A 27 -7.33 -15.18 6.03
C PHE A 27 -8.74 -15.06 5.44
N PRO A 28 -9.78 -14.83 6.25
CA PRO A 28 -11.11 -14.53 5.72
C PRO A 28 -11.06 -13.37 4.73
N ALA A 29 -11.77 -13.51 3.63
CA ALA A 29 -11.90 -12.41 2.67
C ALA A 29 -12.59 -11.21 3.34
N PRO A 30 -12.11 -9.99 3.13
CA PRO A 30 -12.79 -8.80 3.64
C PRO A 30 -14.20 -8.71 3.02
N ARG A 31 -15.18 -8.37 3.83
CA ARG A 31 -16.57 -8.21 3.35
C ARG A 31 -16.72 -7.02 2.42
N GLU A 32 -15.94 -5.99 2.66
CA GLU A 32 -15.95 -4.75 1.91
C GLU A 32 -14.54 -4.19 1.78
N ARG A 33 -14.27 -3.49 0.69
CA ARG A 33 -13.03 -2.73 0.48
C ARG A 33 -13.42 -1.33 0.04
N LEU A 34 -12.91 -0.35 0.74
CA LEU A 34 -13.08 1.06 0.42
C LEU A 34 -11.74 1.66 0.01
N THR A 35 -11.74 2.41 -1.07
CA THR A 35 -10.60 3.24 -1.48
C THR A 35 -11.03 4.69 -1.37
N VAL A 36 -10.24 5.48 -0.68
CA VAL A 36 -10.50 6.90 -0.43
C VAL A 36 -9.32 7.72 -0.93
N LEU A 37 -9.61 8.81 -1.62
CA LEU A 37 -8.65 9.83 -1.95
C LEU A 37 -8.96 11.07 -1.11
N ALA A 38 -7.97 11.61 -0.43
CA ALA A 38 -8.13 12.75 0.46
C ALA A 38 -7.11 13.85 0.13
N GLY A 39 -7.59 15.08 0.00
CA GLY A 39 -6.73 16.26 -0.08
C GLY A 39 -6.23 16.67 1.30
N LEU A 40 -4.94 16.88 1.46
CA LEU A 40 -4.31 17.25 2.71
C LEU A 40 -3.42 18.48 2.54
N PRO A 41 -3.36 19.35 3.55
CA PRO A 41 -2.60 20.60 3.46
C PRO A 41 -1.08 20.40 3.55
N SER A 42 -0.62 19.28 4.08
CA SER A 42 0.81 19.01 4.28
C SER A 42 1.10 17.51 4.41
N PRO A 43 2.34 17.08 4.18
CA PRO A 43 2.78 15.71 4.47
C PRO A 43 2.60 15.31 5.95
N ASP A 44 2.77 16.24 6.89
CA ASP A 44 2.57 15.97 8.33
C ASP A 44 1.11 15.63 8.63
N ALA A 45 0.17 16.29 7.94
CA ALA A 45 -1.24 15.94 8.03
C ALA A 45 -1.53 14.52 7.52
N ALA A 46 -0.76 14.02 6.55
CA ALA A 46 -0.86 12.65 6.08
C ALA A 46 -0.44 11.62 7.14
N LEU A 47 0.61 11.90 7.90
CA LEU A 47 1.01 11.06 9.03
C LEU A 47 -0.07 10.98 10.10
N GLY A 48 -0.69 12.12 10.43
CA GLY A 48 -1.82 12.17 11.36
C GLY A 48 -3.02 11.38 10.86
N LEU A 49 -3.36 11.51 9.57
CA LEU A 49 -4.45 10.75 8.96
C LEU A 49 -4.17 9.24 8.98
N LEU A 50 -2.94 8.82 8.65
CA LEU A 50 -2.54 7.42 8.70
C LEU A 50 -2.68 6.83 10.11
N ALA A 51 -2.18 7.54 11.12
CA ALA A 51 -2.27 7.10 12.52
C ALA A 51 -3.74 6.91 12.95
N ARG A 52 -4.60 7.86 12.61
CA ARG A 52 -6.04 7.76 12.89
C ARG A 52 -6.69 6.62 12.13
N ALA A 53 -6.43 6.50 10.84
CA ALA A 53 -7.01 5.44 10.01
C ALA A 53 -6.63 4.05 10.53
N GLN A 54 -5.39 3.84 10.92
CA GLN A 54 -4.94 2.58 11.52
C GLN A 54 -5.60 2.32 12.88
N GLY A 55 -5.67 3.33 13.75
CA GLY A 55 -6.27 3.20 15.09
C GLY A 55 -7.77 2.96 15.04
N GLU A 56 -8.49 3.74 14.26
CA GLU A 56 -9.96 3.66 14.18
C GLU A 56 -10.45 2.43 13.40
N SER A 57 -9.66 1.93 12.44
CA SER A 57 -9.99 0.72 11.68
C SER A 57 -9.56 -0.59 12.34
N GLY A 58 -8.91 -0.55 13.50
CA GLY A 58 -8.35 -1.74 14.11
C GLY A 58 -7.26 -2.41 13.27
N GLY A 59 -6.51 -1.63 12.49
CA GLY A 59 -5.45 -2.13 11.63
C GLY A 59 -5.93 -2.64 10.26
N ALA A 60 -7.15 -2.32 9.84
CA ALA A 60 -7.70 -2.76 8.55
C ALA A 60 -7.17 -1.99 7.33
N VAL A 61 -6.33 -0.97 7.53
CA VAL A 61 -5.68 -0.24 6.42
C VAL A 61 -4.68 -1.17 5.73
N THR A 62 -4.92 -1.47 4.45
CA THR A 62 -4.09 -2.38 3.64
C THR A 62 -3.04 -1.64 2.82
N SER A 63 -3.32 -0.41 2.41
CA SER A 63 -2.34 0.47 1.77
C SER A 63 -2.64 1.93 2.14
N PHE A 64 -1.61 2.74 2.15
CA PHE A 64 -1.70 4.18 2.33
C PHE A 64 -0.57 4.82 1.52
N GLU A 65 -0.94 5.64 0.56
CA GLU A 65 0.00 6.21 -0.39
C GLU A 65 -0.11 7.73 -0.40
N LEU A 66 1.02 8.41 -0.47
CA LEU A 66 1.09 9.86 -0.58
C LEU A 66 1.47 10.25 -2.00
N MET A 67 0.62 11.06 -2.63
CA MET A 67 0.88 11.66 -3.94
C MET A 67 1.02 13.17 -3.79
N SER A 68 2.16 13.72 -4.21
CA SER A 68 2.32 15.16 -4.19
C SER A 68 1.50 15.83 -5.31
N ARG A 69 1.08 17.07 -5.08
CA ARG A 69 0.40 17.87 -6.11
C ARG A 69 1.25 18.04 -7.39
N ALA A 70 2.57 18.08 -7.26
CA ALA A 70 3.49 18.14 -8.39
C ALA A 70 3.40 16.89 -9.28
N ILE A 71 3.35 15.69 -8.67
CA ILE A 71 3.18 14.43 -9.41
C ILE A 71 1.82 14.41 -10.10
N LEU A 72 0.76 14.77 -9.40
CA LEU A 72 -0.58 14.84 -9.99
C LEU A 72 -0.62 15.82 -11.18
N ALA A 73 0.02 16.99 -11.06
CA ALA A 73 0.11 17.94 -12.16
C ALA A 73 0.82 17.37 -13.39
N LEU A 74 1.87 16.55 -13.20
CA LEU A 74 2.54 15.86 -14.32
C LEU A 74 1.61 14.84 -14.99
N VAL A 75 0.84 14.09 -14.20
CA VAL A 75 -0.16 13.15 -14.75
C VAL A 75 -1.20 13.90 -15.58
N LEU A 76 -1.79 14.94 -15.02
CA LEU A 76 -2.81 15.76 -15.71
C LEU A 76 -2.29 16.38 -17.00
N LYS A 77 -1.01 16.77 -17.04
CA LYS A 77 -0.37 17.36 -18.22
C LYS A 77 -0.08 16.34 -19.33
N ASN A 78 0.33 15.12 -18.95
CA ASN A 78 0.90 14.16 -19.90
C ASN A 78 -0.02 12.98 -20.24
N ILE A 79 -1.06 12.74 -19.46
CA ILE A 79 -1.98 11.62 -19.69
C ILE A 79 -3.30 12.16 -20.25
N PRO A 80 -3.60 11.92 -21.56
CA PRO A 80 -4.86 12.35 -22.16
C PRO A 80 -6.07 11.77 -21.42
N GLY A 81 -7.05 12.60 -21.11
CA GLY A 81 -8.26 12.17 -20.41
C GLY A 81 -8.14 12.08 -18.90
N ALA A 82 -6.95 12.28 -18.32
CA ALA A 82 -6.80 12.39 -16.87
C ALA A 82 -7.59 13.61 -16.35
N ARG A 83 -8.26 13.42 -15.22
CA ARG A 83 -9.02 14.48 -14.53
C ARG A 83 -8.49 14.66 -13.13
N ASP A 84 -8.53 15.88 -12.65
CA ASP A 84 -8.21 16.20 -11.26
C ASP A 84 -9.30 15.57 -10.37
N PRO A 85 -8.90 14.70 -9.43
CA PRO A 85 -9.86 14.01 -8.58
C PRO A 85 -10.29 14.82 -7.34
N LEU A 86 -9.66 15.99 -7.08
CA LEU A 86 -9.87 16.84 -5.90
C LEU A 86 -10.32 18.24 -6.28
#